data_f636e07c055d3333eb05b72d3b8e3bfe
#
_entry.id   f636e07c055d3333eb05b72d3b8e3bfe
#
_cell.length_a   1.000
_cell.length_b   1.000
_cell.length_c   1.000
_cell.angle_alpha   90.00
_cell.angle_beta   90.00
_cell.angle_gamma   90.00
#
_symmetry.space_group_name_H-M   'P 1'
#
loop_
_entity.id
_entity.type
_entity.pdbx_description
1 polymer ?
#
loop_
_entity_poly.entity_id
_entity_poly.type
_entity_poly.pdbx_seq_one_letter_code
_entity_poly.pdbx_strand_id
1 'polypeptide(L)'
;MLWVLMGTMIGLLILGFPMMVPLGTAAFLTVFLFFPIDPAMLVQQIVGGVQPVSLTAVPLFILAADIMTSGQVAERLLTFVVKLVGHKRGGIPISTTIACTLFGSVSGSTQATVVAIGGPLRPLLLKAGYDASFSTALIINAAVIALLIPPSIYMIVYGVVGGASIGDLFIAGVGPGILICVLFCIYGWFKSGKEHSAPEASRSEKWLAFRRAILSFSFPVIIFGGIYSGMFSPTEAAAVSVFYAFLVEYFIYRSIKLSDIPKIALRTGTVTELPRSEERRVGKECR
;
A
#
# COMPACT_ATOMS: atom_id res chain seq x y z
N MET A 1 -9.41 30.00 -19.30
CA MET A 1 -8.61 29.33 -18.30
C MET A 1 -8.94 27.82 -18.24
N LEU A 2 -10.16 27.42 -17.80
CA LEU A 2 -10.55 26.00 -17.65
C LEU A 2 -10.39 25.22 -18.97
N TRP A 3 -10.82 25.74 -20.08
CA TRP A 3 -10.73 25.09 -21.40
C TRP A 3 -9.29 24.86 -21.88
N VAL A 4 -8.37 25.76 -21.57
CA VAL A 4 -6.94 25.56 -21.88
C VAL A 4 -6.35 24.49 -21.02
N LEU A 5 -6.63 24.51 -19.71
CA LEU A 5 -6.16 23.48 -18.77
C LEU A 5 -6.67 22.09 -19.15
N MET A 6 -7.98 21.96 -19.37
CA MET A 6 -8.59 20.67 -19.74
C MET A 6 -8.17 20.22 -21.14
N GLY A 7 -8.13 21.14 -22.11
CA GLY A 7 -7.75 20.84 -23.50
C GLY A 7 -6.30 20.36 -23.62
N THR A 8 -5.36 21.03 -22.96
CA THR A 8 -3.95 20.62 -22.96
C THR A 8 -3.75 19.29 -22.19
N MET A 9 -4.41 19.13 -21.05
CA MET A 9 -4.33 17.90 -20.27
C MET A 9 -4.86 16.71 -21.08
N ILE A 10 -6.07 16.81 -21.63
CA ILE A 10 -6.70 15.72 -22.40
C ILE A 10 -5.94 15.48 -23.71
N GLY A 11 -5.51 16.54 -24.42
CA GLY A 11 -4.74 16.40 -25.66
C GLY A 11 -3.44 15.63 -25.46
N LEU A 12 -2.69 15.96 -24.41
CA LEU A 12 -1.44 15.24 -24.10
C LEU A 12 -1.68 13.82 -23.59
N LEU A 13 -2.79 13.56 -22.88
CA LEU A 13 -3.18 12.20 -22.49
C LEU A 13 -3.53 11.33 -23.71
N ILE A 14 -4.25 11.88 -24.69
CA ILE A 14 -4.58 11.17 -25.95
C ILE A 14 -3.30 10.85 -26.74
N LEU A 15 -2.30 11.74 -26.69
CA LEU A 15 -0.99 11.52 -27.33
C LEU A 15 -0.14 10.47 -26.60
N GLY A 16 -0.61 9.90 -25.48
CA GLY A 16 0.07 8.84 -24.74
C GLY A 16 1.20 9.31 -23.82
N PHE A 17 1.25 10.59 -23.46
CA PHE A 17 2.23 11.07 -22.48
C PHE A 17 1.89 10.57 -21.06
N PRO A 18 2.92 10.24 -20.23
CA PRO A 18 2.73 9.90 -18.83
C PRO A 18 2.01 11.01 -18.07
N MET A 19 1.13 10.66 -17.13
CA MET A 19 0.21 11.57 -16.43
C MET A 19 0.86 12.85 -15.84
N MET A 20 2.13 12.78 -15.45
CA MET A 20 2.88 13.94 -14.94
C MET A 20 3.09 15.04 -15.98
N VAL A 21 3.37 14.65 -17.24
CA VAL A 21 3.62 15.62 -18.31
C VAL A 21 2.36 16.43 -18.63
N PRO A 22 1.18 15.79 -18.88
CA PRO A 22 -0.07 16.52 -19.07
C PRO A 22 -0.45 17.42 -17.90
N LEU A 23 -0.33 16.93 -16.66
CA LEU A 23 -0.66 17.73 -15.47
C LEU A 23 0.28 18.92 -15.29
N GLY A 24 1.58 18.70 -15.39
CA GLY A 24 2.58 19.75 -15.24
C GLY A 24 2.50 20.80 -16.34
N THR A 25 2.41 20.36 -17.61
CA THR A 25 2.33 21.28 -18.76
C THR A 25 1.02 22.03 -18.79
N ALA A 26 -0.11 21.41 -18.48
CA ALA A 26 -1.41 22.08 -18.42
C ALA A 26 -1.45 23.15 -17.33
N ALA A 27 -0.93 22.82 -16.13
CA ALA A 27 -0.83 23.78 -15.03
C ALA A 27 0.09 24.95 -15.39
N PHE A 28 1.30 24.66 -15.88
CA PHE A 28 2.28 25.68 -16.27
C PHE A 28 1.75 26.60 -17.36
N LEU A 29 1.20 26.03 -18.42
CA LEU A 29 0.66 26.79 -19.56
C LEU A 29 -0.54 27.65 -19.14
N THR A 30 -1.42 27.14 -18.30
CA THR A 30 -2.58 27.89 -17.80
C THR A 30 -2.14 29.08 -16.95
N VAL A 31 -1.20 28.87 -16.03
CA VAL A 31 -0.70 29.94 -15.18
C VAL A 31 0.03 31.01 -16.04
N PHE A 32 0.88 30.56 -16.96
CA PHE A 32 1.63 31.46 -17.85
C PHE A 32 0.74 32.32 -18.74
N LEU A 33 -0.38 31.77 -19.24
CA LEU A 33 -1.26 32.50 -20.16
C LEU A 33 -2.26 33.42 -19.46
N PHE A 34 -2.69 33.08 -18.26
CA PHE A 34 -3.82 33.76 -17.59
C PHE A 34 -3.43 34.57 -16.35
N PHE A 35 -2.22 34.39 -15.85
CA PHE A 35 -1.75 35.10 -14.67
C PHE A 35 -0.44 35.83 -14.96
N PRO A 36 -0.32 37.12 -14.60
CA PRO A 36 0.91 37.91 -14.76
C PRO A 36 1.91 37.53 -13.64
N ILE A 37 2.33 36.26 -13.60
CA ILE A 37 3.24 35.73 -12.59
C ILE A 37 4.59 35.47 -13.24
N ASP A 38 5.67 35.87 -12.56
CA ASP A 38 7.03 35.55 -12.98
C ASP A 38 7.22 34.03 -13.04
N PRO A 39 7.73 33.47 -14.15
CA PRO A 39 8.06 32.04 -14.24
C PRO A 39 8.90 31.52 -13.09
N ALA A 40 9.77 32.34 -12.49
CA ALA A 40 10.57 32.01 -11.34
C ALA A 40 9.70 31.68 -10.11
N MET A 41 8.59 32.38 -9.91
CA MET A 41 7.65 32.10 -8.82
C MET A 41 6.95 30.75 -9.00
N LEU A 42 6.66 30.35 -10.23
CA LEU A 42 6.10 29.02 -10.51
C LEU A 42 7.07 27.89 -10.14
N VAL A 43 8.34 28.05 -10.54
CA VAL A 43 9.39 27.08 -10.17
C VAL A 43 9.54 27.02 -8.66
N GLN A 44 9.53 28.16 -7.99
CA GLN A 44 9.61 28.25 -6.53
C GLN A 44 8.43 27.56 -5.84
N GLN A 45 7.20 27.72 -6.37
CA GLN A 45 6.00 27.03 -5.88
C GLN A 45 6.10 25.50 -6.06
N ILE A 46 6.57 25.04 -7.22
CA ILE A 46 6.77 23.61 -7.48
C ILE A 46 7.80 23.03 -6.51
N VAL A 47 8.94 23.70 -6.34
CA VAL A 47 9.98 23.28 -5.38
C VAL A 47 9.45 23.33 -3.96
N GLY A 48 8.76 24.42 -3.58
CA GLY A 48 8.15 24.57 -2.25
C GLY A 48 7.09 23.51 -1.94
N GLY A 49 6.37 23.02 -2.95
CA GLY A 49 5.39 21.94 -2.81
C GLY A 49 5.99 20.57 -2.45
N VAL A 50 7.30 20.37 -2.70
CA VAL A 50 8.00 19.11 -2.39
C VAL A 50 8.87 19.21 -1.12
N GLN A 51 9.01 20.41 -0.53
CA GLN A 51 9.84 20.66 0.64
C GLN A 51 9.21 20.27 2.00
N PRO A 52 7.87 20.12 2.19
CA PRO A 52 7.33 19.79 3.51
C PRO A 52 7.98 18.54 4.08
N VAL A 53 8.55 18.68 5.29
CA VAL A 53 9.23 17.57 6.00
C VAL A 53 8.33 16.35 6.17
N SER A 54 7.01 16.57 6.28
CA SER A 54 6.03 15.49 6.39
C SER A 54 6.01 14.56 5.17
N LEU A 55 6.40 15.02 3.97
CA LEU A 55 6.53 14.19 2.78
C LEU A 55 7.68 13.17 2.88
N THR A 56 8.68 13.42 3.73
CA THR A 56 9.76 12.46 3.99
C THR A 56 9.23 11.17 4.63
N ALA A 57 8.06 11.21 5.26
CA ALA A 57 7.41 10.01 5.77
C ALA A 57 7.06 9.01 4.65
N VAL A 58 6.77 9.49 3.43
CA VAL A 58 6.38 8.63 2.30
C VAL A 58 7.48 7.64 1.90
N PRO A 59 8.70 8.08 1.52
CA PRO A 59 9.78 7.15 1.18
C PRO A 59 10.17 6.25 2.35
N LEU A 60 10.07 6.72 3.60
CA LEU A 60 10.37 5.91 4.77
C LEU A 60 9.33 4.80 4.97
N PHE A 61 8.03 5.08 4.84
CA PHE A 61 7.01 4.02 4.92
C PHE A 61 7.12 3.03 3.77
N ILE A 62 7.44 3.50 2.54
CA ILE A 62 7.69 2.60 1.40
C ILE A 62 8.88 1.69 1.71
N LEU A 63 9.98 2.24 2.23
CA LEU A 63 11.16 1.46 2.61
C LEU A 63 10.84 0.41 3.69
N ALA A 64 10.10 0.79 4.72
CA ALA A 64 9.66 -0.15 5.75
C ALA A 64 8.82 -1.29 5.15
N ALA A 65 7.86 -0.96 4.26
CA ALA A 65 7.03 -1.93 3.56
C ALA A 65 7.86 -2.85 2.65
N ASP A 66 8.83 -2.32 1.91
CA ASP A 66 9.71 -3.10 1.03
C ASP A 66 10.60 -4.06 1.83
N ILE A 67 11.11 -3.64 2.99
CA ILE A 67 11.85 -4.51 3.92
C ILE A 67 10.95 -5.66 4.38
N MET A 68 9.73 -5.37 4.83
CA MET A 68 8.79 -6.36 5.35
C MET A 68 8.24 -7.30 4.24
N THR A 69 8.07 -6.79 3.02
CA THR A 69 7.64 -7.59 1.86
C THR A 69 8.75 -8.53 1.38
N SER A 70 10.01 -8.07 1.47
CA SER A 70 11.18 -8.90 1.12
C SER A 70 11.49 -9.97 2.17
N GLY A 71 10.93 -9.85 3.37
CA GLY A 71 11.09 -10.75 4.49
C GLY A 71 9.94 -11.74 4.67
N GLN A 72 9.69 -12.15 5.91
CA GLN A 72 8.71 -13.18 6.27
C GLN A 72 7.40 -12.60 6.86
N VAL A 73 7.29 -11.29 7.05
CA VAL A 73 6.12 -10.67 7.70
C VAL A 73 4.83 -10.97 6.93
N ALA A 74 4.84 -10.76 5.59
CA ALA A 74 3.66 -11.01 4.76
C ALA A 74 3.20 -12.48 4.83
N GLU A 75 4.13 -13.43 4.72
CA GLU A 75 3.83 -14.87 4.77
C GLU A 75 3.27 -15.30 6.14
N ARG A 76 3.80 -14.75 7.22
CA ARG A 76 3.35 -15.05 8.59
C ARG A 76 1.95 -14.53 8.86
N LEU A 77 1.66 -13.29 8.43
CA LEU A 77 0.30 -12.72 8.50
C LEU A 77 -0.68 -13.56 7.70
N LEU A 78 -0.32 -13.91 6.48
CA LEU A 78 -1.13 -14.75 5.61
C LEU A 78 -1.43 -16.11 6.23
N THR A 79 -0.38 -16.80 6.69
CA THR A 79 -0.52 -18.13 7.33
C THR A 79 -1.44 -18.05 8.55
N PHE A 80 -1.32 -17.03 9.36
CA PHE A 80 -2.19 -16.82 10.52
C PHE A 80 -3.66 -16.67 10.10
N VAL A 81 -3.94 -15.77 9.15
CA VAL A 81 -5.32 -15.49 8.72
C VAL A 81 -5.95 -16.72 8.06
N VAL A 82 -5.24 -17.41 7.19
CA VAL A 82 -5.73 -18.64 6.54
C VAL A 82 -6.02 -19.74 7.56
N LYS A 83 -5.16 -19.94 8.57
CA LYS A 83 -5.42 -20.92 9.65
C LYS A 83 -6.59 -20.54 10.54
N LEU A 84 -6.85 -19.24 10.70
CA LEU A 84 -7.95 -18.74 11.54
C LEU A 84 -9.32 -18.88 10.88
N VAL A 85 -9.43 -18.50 9.61
CA VAL A 85 -10.72 -18.32 8.92
C VAL A 85 -10.87 -19.24 7.70
N GLY A 86 -9.78 -19.71 7.11
CA GLY A 86 -9.77 -20.43 5.82
C GLY A 86 -10.61 -21.70 5.76
N HIS A 87 -10.89 -22.32 6.90
CA HIS A 87 -11.72 -23.53 7.00
C HIS A 87 -13.24 -23.25 6.93
N LYS A 88 -13.66 -21.98 7.08
CA LYS A 88 -15.06 -21.59 7.05
C LYS A 88 -15.57 -21.47 5.62
N ARG A 89 -16.90 -21.44 5.46
CA ARG A 89 -17.52 -21.12 4.17
C ARG A 89 -17.03 -19.76 3.66
N GLY A 90 -16.53 -19.71 2.43
CA GLY A 90 -15.89 -18.52 1.87
C GLY A 90 -14.56 -18.16 2.57
N GLY A 91 -13.97 -19.09 3.31
CA GLY A 91 -12.81 -18.84 4.15
C GLY A 91 -11.60 -18.33 3.39
N ILE A 92 -11.33 -18.82 2.17
CA ILE A 92 -10.19 -18.35 1.38
C ILE A 92 -10.40 -16.91 0.88
N PRO A 93 -11.55 -16.51 0.26
CA PRO A 93 -11.83 -15.11 -0.06
C PRO A 93 -11.81 -14.17 1.15
N ILE A 94 -12.41 -14.59 2.28
CA ILE A 94 -12.39 -13.83 3.52
C ILE A 94 -10.95 -13.67 4.04
N SER A 95 -10.16 -14.77 4.03
CA SER A 95 -8.75 -14.71 4.39
C SER A 95 -7.95 -13.76 3.49
N THR A 96 -8.26 -13.73 2.19
CA THR A 96 -7.64 -12.82 1.24
C THR A 96 -7.92 -11.37 1.61
N THR A 97 -9.17 -11.03 1.88
CA THR A 97 -9.58 -9.68 2.26
C THR A 97 -8.93 -9.24 3.57
N ILE A 98 -8.98 -10.08 4.60
CA ILE A 98 -8.38 -9.78 5.90
C ILE A 98 -6.85 -9.67 5.78
N ALA A 99 -6.19 -10.56 5.02
CA ALA A 99 -4.75 -10.50 4.82
C ALA A 99 -4.33 -9.22 4.06
N CYS A 100 -5.07 -8.81 3.02
CA CYS A 100 -4.85 -7.54 2.33
C CYS A 100 -5.02 -6.35 3.28
N THR A 101 -6.03 -6.38 4.14
CA THR A 101 -6.30 -5.33 5.12
C THR A 101 -5.16 -5.21 6.14
N LEU A 102 -4.76 -6.32 6.73
CA LEU A 102 -3.67 -6.35 7.72
C LEU A 102 -2.33 -6.00 7.12
N PHE A 103 -2.00 -6.54 5.94
CA PHE A 103 -0.76 -6.19 5.28
C PHE A 103 -0.79 -4.76 4.74
N GLY A 104 -1.96 -4.29 4.30
CA GLY A 104 -2.19 -2.91 3.89
C GLY A 104 -1.89 -1.92 5.02
N SER A 105 -2.27 -2.24 6.27
CA SER A 105 -1.94 -1.43 7.45
C SER A 105 -0.44 -1.43 7.81
N VAL A 106 0.34 -2.28 7.17
CA VAL A 106 1.80 -2.29 7.31
C VAL A 106 2.46 -1.55 6.14
N SER A 107 2.00 -1.82 4.91
CA SER A 107 2.64 -1.32 3.69
C SER A 107 2.17 0.09 3.29
N GLY A 108 0.93 0.46 3.60
CA GLY A 108 0.31 1.71 3.14
C GLY A 108 0.20 1.85 1.63
N SER A 109 0.46 0.77 0.87
CA SER A 109 0.53 0.76 -0.59
C SER A 109 -0.29 -0.39 -1.16
N THR A 110 -1.18 -0.06 -2.10
CA THR A 110 -1.98 -1.05 -2.82
C THR A 110 -1.11 -1.98 -3.65
N GLN A 111 -0.12 -1.44 -4.37
CA GLN A 111 0.76 -2.22 -5.22
C GLN A 111 1.58 -3.23 -4.41
N ALA A 112 2.18 -2.79 -3.31
CA ALA A 112 2.91 -3.68 -2.41
C ALA A 112 2.00 -4.79 -1.85
N THR A 113 0.77 -4.45 -1.49
CA THR A 113 -0.22 -5.41 -0.97
C THR A 113 -0.62 -6.44 -2.03
N VAL A 114 -0.88 -6.01 -3.27
CA VAL A 114 -1.21 -6.92 -4.38
C VAL A 114 -0.07 -7.92 -4.63
N VAL A 115 1.17 -7.45 -4.64
CA VAL A 115 2.33 -8.30 -4.90
C VAL A 115 2.57 -9.27 -3.74
N ALA A 116 2.59 -8.77 -2.50
CA ALA A 116 2.91 -9.57 -1.33
C ALA A 116 1.85 -10.63 -0.99
N ILE A 117 0.58 -10.26 -1.11
CA ILE A 117 -0.55 -11.11 -0.72
C ILE A 117 -1.14 -11.84 -1.92
N GLY A 118 -1.18 -11.18 -3.09
CA GLY A 118 -1.77 -11.76 -4.30
C GLY A 118 -0.96 -12.95 -4.84
N GLY A 119 0.38 -12.88 -4.78
CA GLY A 119 1.24 -13.99 -5.22
C GLY A 119 0.89 -15.32 -4.56
N PRO A 120 0.91 -15.42 -3.22
CA PRO A 120 0.58 -16.64 -2.50
C PRO A 120 -0.91 -17.01 -2.54
N LEU A 121 -1.84 -16.02 -2.48
CA LEU A 121 -3.27 -16.30 -2.35
C LEU A 121 -3.99 -16.61 -3.66
N ARG A 122 -3.54 -16.06 -4.78
CA ARG A 122 -4.16 -16.37 -6.08
C ARG A 122 -4.15 -17.87 -6.39
N PRO A 123 -3.03 -18.62 -6.24
CA PRO A 123 -3.04 -20.06 -6.42
C PRO A 123 -3.96 -20.80 -5.44
N LEU A 124 -4.09 -20.30 -4.20
CA LEU A 124 -4.99 -20.91 -3.20
C LEU A 124 -6.45 -20.71 -3.59
N LEU A 125 -6.84 -19.53 -4.06
CA LEU A 125 -8.19 -19.25 -4.58
C LEU A 125 -8.53 -20.17 -5.77
N LEU A 126 -7.61 -20.30 -6.73
CA LEU A 126 -7.80 -21.18 -7.89
C LEU A 126 -7.93 -22.64 -7.48
N LYS A 127 -7.09 -23.13 -6.55
CA LYS A 127 -7.19 -24.49 -6.01
C LYS A 127 -8.50 -24.74 -5.25
N ALA A 128 -9.05 -23.71 -4.62
CA ALA A 128 -10.34 -23.75 -3.95
C ALA A 128 -11.53 -23.66 -4.92
N GLY A 129 -11.30 -23.69 -6.25
CA GLY A 129 -12.35 -23.72 -7.27
C GLY A 129 -12.90 -22.35 -7.67
N TYR A 130 -12.30 -21.24 -7.21
CA TYR A 130 -12.72 -19.91 -7.62
C TYR A 130 -12.16 -19.56 -9.01
N ASP A 131 -12.97 -18.87 -9.80
CA ASP A 131 -12.58 -18.39 -11.12
C ASP A 131 -11.37 -17.45 -11.08
N ALA A 132 -10.55 -17.48 -12.13
CA ALA A 132 -9.33 -16.67 -12.23
C ALA A 132 -9.63 -15.17 -12.23
N SER A 133 -10.71 -14.76 -12.88
CA SER A 133 -11.16 -13.37 -12.94
C SER A 133 -11.59 -12.89 -11.56
N PHE A 134 -12.43 -13.66 -10.86
CA PHE A 134 -12.85 -13.38 -9.50
C PHE A 134 -11.66 -13.29 -8.55
N SER A 135 -10.74 -14.26 -8.62
CA SER A 135 -9.57 -14.32 -7.74
C SER A 135 -8.68 -13.08 -7.89
N THR A 136 -8.41 -12.67 -9.12
CA THR A 136 -7.61 -11.48 -9.41
C THR A 136 -8.33 -10.19 -9.00
N ALA A 137 -9.62 -10.08 -9.35
CA ALA A 137 -10.43 -8.92 -8.98
C ALA A 137 -10.55 -8.75 -7.46
N LEU A 138 -10.76 -9.84 -6.71
CA LEU A 138 -10.82 -9.80 -5.25
C LEU A 138 -9.53 -9.28 -4.63
N ILE A 139 -8.38 -9.79 -5.08
CA ILE A 139 -7.06 -9.38 -4.57
C ILE A 139 -6.82 -7.89 -4.83
N ILE A 140 -7.06 -7.42 -6.07
CA ILE A 140 -6.85 -6.03 -6.45
C ILE A 140 -7.76 -5.10 -5.64
N ASN A 141 -9.06 -5.42 -5.57
CA ASN A 141 -10.01 -4.58 -4.86
C ASN A 141 -9.81 -4.62 -3.33
N ALA A 142 -9.50 -5.79 -2.75
CA ALA A 142 -9.19 -5.88 -1.33
C ALA A 142 -7.90 -5.11 -0.96
N ALA A 143 -6.91 -5.07 -1.85
CA ALA A 143 -5.70 -4.31 -1.64
C ALA A 143 -5.93 -2.79 -1.60
N VAL A 144 -7.02 -2.28 -2.19
CA VAL A 144 -7.38 -0.85 -2.11
C VAL A 144 -7.67 -0.42 -0.67
N ILE A 145 -8.03 -1.33 0.22
CA ILE A 145 -8.22 -1.04 1.65
C ILE A 145 -6.94 -0.46 2.28
N ALA A 146 -5.77 -0.80 1.76
CA ALA A 146 -4.49 -0.22 2.18
C ALA A 146 -4.40 1.30 2.02
N LEU A 147 -5.25 1.92 1.18
CA LEU A 147 -5.32 3.38 1.04
C LEU A 147 -6.03 4.05 2.21
N LEU A 148 -6.89 3.31 2.90
CA LEU A 148 -7.76 3.82 3.97
C LEU A 148 -7.25 3.46 5.36
N ILE A 149 -6.62 2.30 5.51
CA ILE A 149 -6.08 1.87 6.80
C ILE A 149 -4.64 2.40 6.96
N PRO A 150 -4.37 3.19 8.00
CA PRO A 150 -3.05 3.77 8.22
C PRO A 150 -1.97 2.71 8.56
N PRO A 151 -0.70 3.05 8.27
CA PRO A 151 -0.26 4.26 7.61
C PRO A 151 -0.54 4.22 6.10
N SER A 152 -1.15 5.26 5.56
CA SER A 152 -1.46 5.37 4.14
C SER A 152 -0.65 6.49 3.49
N ILE A 153 0.09 6.14 2.44
CA ILE A 153 0.89 7.09 1.66
C ILE A 153 0.00 8.19 1.07
N TYR A 154 -1.17 7.83 0.56
CA TYR A 154 -2.11 8.78 -0.05
C TYR A 154 -2.68 9.77 0.97
N MET A 155 -2.96 9.33 2.20
CA MET A 155 -3.43 10.22 3.26
C MET A 155 -2.34 11.20 3.69
N ILE A 156 -1.06 10.79 3.69
CA ILE A 156 0.06 11.68 4.00
C ILE A 156 0.14 12.77 2.93
N VAL A 157 0.14 12.39 1.64
CA VAL A 157 0.19 13.35 0.53
C VAL A 157 -1.03 14.28 0.56
N TYR A 158 -2.22 13.74 0.76
CA TYR A 158 -3.44 14.54 0.88
C TYR A 158 -3.38 15.53 2.06
N GLY A 159 -2.91 15.08 3.22
CA GLY A 159 -2.75 15.94 4.39
C GLY A 159 -1.80 17.09 4.16
N VAL A 160 -0.66 16.84 3.50
CA VAL A 160 0.32 17.87 3.18
C VAL A 160 -0.23 18.87 2.17
N VAL A 161 -0.85 18.39 1.07
CA VAL A 161 -1.38 19.27 0.01
C VAL A 161 -2.63 20.02 0.46
N GLY A 162 -3.50 19.34 1.22
CA GLY A 162 -4.76 19.91 1.72
C GLY A 162 -4.62 20.71 3.03
N GLY A 163 -3.42 20.74 3.64
CA GLY A 163 -3.22 21.42 4.93
C GLY A 163 -3.96 20.76 6.09
N ALA A 164 -4.33 19.49 5.97
CA ALA A 164 -5.04 18.73 6.99
C ALA A 164 -4.09 17.95 7.89
N SER A 165 -4.49 17.72 9.15
CA SER A 165 -3.74 16.88 10.09
C SER A 165 -3.66 15.44 9.58
N ILE A 166 -2.45 14.93 9.38
CA ILE A 166 -2.22 13.54 8.93
C ILE A 166 -2.74 12.55 9.98
N GLY A 167 -2.58 12.86 11.27
CA GLY A 167 -3.08 12.04 12.37
C GLY A 167 -4.61 11.91 12.34
N ASP A 168 -5.33 13.02 12.13
CA ASP A 168 -6.80 13.02 12.04
C ASP A 168 -7.29 12.28 10.79
N LEU A 169 -6.58 12.41 9.67
CA LEU A 169 -6.88 11.63 8.45
C LEU A 169 -6.71 10.14 8.69
N PHE A 170 -5.70 9.74 9.42
CA PHE A 170 -5.47 8.35 9.80
C PHE A 170 -6.62 7.79 10.64
N ILE A 171 -7.11 8.55 11.64
CA ILE A 171 -8.29 8.15 12.43
C ILE A 171 -9.52 8.03 11.53
N ALA A 172 -9.77 9.05 10.71
CA ALA A 172 -10.93 9.09 9.82
C ALA A 172 -10.98 7.93 8.82
N GLY A 173 -9.80 7.44 8.38
CA GLY A 173 -9.69 6.35 7.41
C GLY A 173 -10.01 4.97 7.97
N VAL A 174 -9.82 4.74 9.28
CA VAL A 174 -10.04 3.42 9.90
C VAL A 174 -11.49 2.96 9.75
N GLY A 175 -12.46 3.85 9.99
CA GLY A 175 -13.87 3.52 9.88
C GLY A 175 -14.28 3.01 8.49
N PRO A 176 -14.10 3.81 7.44
CA PRO A 176 -14.34 3.38 6.06
C PRO A 176 -13.54 2.14 5.66
N GLY A 177 -12.27 2.04 6.08
CA GLY A 177 -11.42 0.88 5.80
C GLY A 177 -11.99 -0.42 6.37
N ILE A 178 -12.42 -0.42 7.63
CA ILE A 178 -13.08 -1.56 8.26
C ILE A 178 -14.41 -1.87 7.59
N LEU A 179 -15.20 -0.85 7.26
CA LEU A 179 -16.49 -1.04 6.57
C LEU A 179 -16.28 -1.77 5.23
N ILE A 180 -15.33 -1.32 4.41
CA ILE A 180 -15.04 -1.96 3.12
C ILE A 180 -14.51 -3.38 3.32
N CYS A 181 -13.64 -3.61 4.31
CA CYS A 181 -13.18 -4.95 4.66
C CYS A 181 -14.35 -5.88 4.98
N VAL A 182 -15.29 -5.44 5.81
CA VAL A 182 -16.49 -6.22 6.17
C VAL A 182 -17.35 -6.50 4.93
N LEU A 183 -17.60 -5.50 4.07
CA LEU A 183 -18.36 -5.67 2.84
C LEU A 183 -17.71 -6.70 1.90
N PHE A 184 -16.40 -6.68 1.72
CA PHE A 184 -15.69 -7.69 0.93
C PHE A 184 -15.71 -9.06 1.57
N CYS A 185 -15.66 -9.16 2.89
CA CYS A 185 -15.83 -10.44 3.61
C CYS A 185 -17.23 -11.02 3.39
N ILE A 186 -18.27 -10.18 3.49
CA ILE A 186 -19.65 -10.56 3.21
C ILE A 186 -19.81 -10.99 1.74
N TYR A 187 -19.24 -10.24 0.80
CA TYR A 187 -19.27 -10.60 -0.62
C TYR A 187 -18.57 -11.94 -0.87
N GLY A 188 -17.41 -12.17 -0.28
CA GLY A 188 -16.69 -13.43 -0.35
C GLY A 188 -17.49 -14.61 0.21
N TRP A 189 -18.23 -14.39 1.29
CA TRP A 189 -19.13 -15.40 1.88
C TRP A 189 -20.29 -15.73 0.97
N PHE A 190 -20.95 -14.73 0.34
CA PHE A 190 -22.07 -14.95 -0.59
C PHE A 190 -21.62 -15.61 -1.90
N LYS A 191 -20.46 -15.25 -2.42
CA LYS A 191 -19.91 -15.81 -3.65
C LYS A 191 -19.40 -17.25 -3.47
N SER A 192 -19.24 -17.71 -2.23
CA SER A 192 -18.80 -19.05 -1.92
C SER A 192 -19.89 -20.08 -2.19
N GLY A 193 -19.63 -21.01 -3.10
CA GLY A 193 -20.42 -22.20 -3.34
C GLY A 193 -20.02 -23.37 -2.43
N LYS A 194 -20.03 -24.59 -3.01
CA LYS A 194 -19.54 -25.85 -2.37
C LYS A 194 -18.03 -26.05 -2.61
N GLU A 195 -17.26 -24.96 -2.63
CA GLU A 195 -15.84 -25.02 -2.95
C GLU A 195 -15.01 -25.51 -1.76
N HIS A 196 -13.80 -25.93 -2.07
CA HIS A 196 -12.88 -26.48 -1.10
C HIS A 196 -12.41 -25.38 -0.14
N SER A 197 -12.76 -25.54 1.12
CA SER A 197 -12.18 -24.73 2.22
C SER A 197 -10.80 -25.27 2.59
N ALA A 198 -9.98 -24.43 3.20
CA ALA A 198 -8.72 -24.92 3.78
C ALA A 198 -9.01 -25.95 4.91
N PRO A 199 -8.10 -26.91 5.15
CA PRO A 199 -8.27 -27.84 6.26
C PRO A 199 -8.34 -27.08 7.60
N GLU A 200 -9.16 -27.56 8.50
CA GLU A 200 -9.29 -26.95 9.81
C GLU A 200 -8.00 -27.14 10.63
N ALA A 201 -7.36 -26.04 10.97
CA ALA A 201 -6.18 -26.04 11.80
C ALA A 201 -6.56 -26.30 13.27
N SER A 202 -5.74 -27.10 13.95
CA SER A 202 -5.91 -27.37 15.37
C SER A 202 -5.74 -26.08 16.21
N ARG A 203 -6.26 -26.09 17.45
CA ARG A 203 -6.11 -24.93 18.34
C ARG A 203 -4.65 -24.58 18.62
N SER A 204 -3.79 -25.59 18.72
CA SER A 204 -2.35 -25.44 18.90
C SER A 204 -1.69 -24.79 17.68
N GLU A 205 -2.10 -25.16 16.46
CA GLU A 205 -1.57 -24.57 15.23
C GLU A 205 -2.01 -23.13 15.05
N LYS A 206 -3.26 -22.78 15.37
CA LYS A 206 -3.76 -21.39 15.38
C LYS A 206 -2.96 -20.54 16.36
N TRP A 207 -2.71 -21.05 17.56
CA TRP A 207 -1.90 -20.36 18.57
C TRP A 207 -0.44 -20.18 18.15
N LEU A 208 0.15 -21.20 17.55
CA LEU A 208 1.52 -21.13 17.04
C LEU A 208 1.63 -20.10 15.89
N ALA A 209 0.66 -20.09 14.97
CA ALA A 209 0.60 -19.11 13.89
C ALA A 209 0.45 -17.68 14.43
N PHE A 210 -0.39 -17.47 15.44
CA PHE A 210 -0.53 -16.18 16.12
C PHE A 210 0.79 -15.72 16.76
N ARG A 211 1.45 -16.59 17.52
CA ARG A 211 2.76 -16.27 18.14
C ARG A 211 3.82 -15.91 17.11
N ARG A 212 3.80 -16.54 15.93
CA ARG A 212 4.73 -16.23 14.83
C ARG A 212 4.39 -14.92 14.13
N ALA A 213 3.13 -14.51 14.11
CA ALA A 213 2.66 -13.29 13.48
C ALA A 213 2.63 -12.08 14.44
N ILE A 214 2.88 -12.26 15.76
CA ILE A 214 2.73 -11.19 16.76
C ILE A 214 3.60 -9.97 16.48
N LEU A 215 4.83 -10.18 16.00
CA LEU A 215 5.74 -9.11 15.62
C LEU A 215 5.27 -8.38 14.35
N SER A 216 4.50 -9.03 13.50
CA SER A 216 3.88 -8.39 12.34
C SER A 216 2.71 -7.49 12.78
N PHE A 217 1.96 -7.89 13.80
CA PHE A 217 0.87 -7.08 14.37
C PHE A 217 1.36 -5.90 15.20
N SER A 218 2.53 -6.01 15.82
CA SER A 218 3.06 -4.90 16.61
C SER A 218 3.47 -3.70 15.76
N PHE A 219 3.72 -3.87 14.46
CA PHE A 219 4.05 -2.77 13.56
C PHE A 219 2.93 -1.70 13.50
N PRO A 220 1.67 -2.02 13.11
CA PRO A 220 0.59 -1.04 13.19
C PRO A 220 0.39 -0.47 14.59
N VAL A 221 0.53 -1.31 15.63
CA VAL A 221 0.35 -0.88 17.03
C VAL A 221 1.38 0.17 17.43
N ILE A 222 2.63 0.02 17.03
CA ILE A 222 3.70 0.99 17.31
C ILE A 222 3.41 2.31 16.61
N ILE A 223 2.98 2.27 15.35
CA ILE A 223 2.68 3.48 14.58
C ILE A 223 1.48 4.20 15.17
N PHE A 224 0.35 3.49 15.35
CA PHE A 224 -0.86 4.06 15.92
C PHE A 224 -0.63 4.55 17.35
N GLY A 225 -0.04 3.71 18.19
CA GLY A 225 0.25 4.05 19.57
C GLY A 225 1.17 5.27 19.67
N GLY A 226 2.19 5.34 18.85
CA GLY A 226 3.15 6.46 18.84
C GLY A 226 2.53 7.77 18.36
N ILE A 227 1.76 7.75 17.28
CA ILE A 227 1.13 8.96 16.73
C ILE A 227 0.01 9.46 17.65
N TYR A 228 -0.86 8.56 18.12
CA TYR A 228 -2.02 8.98 18.93
C TYR A 228 -1.70 9.30 20.38
N SER A 229 -0.60 8.76 20.91
CA SER A 229 -0.08 9.22 22.21
C SER A 229 0.60 10.60 22.15
N GLY A 230 0.80 11.14 20.94
CA GLY A 230 1.53 12.38 20.72
C GLY A 230 3.05 12.23 20.89
N MET A 231 3.57 10.99 21.01
CA MET A 231 5.00 10.74 21.15
C MET A 231 5.74 10.92 19.83
N PHE A 232 5.11 10.61 18.70
CA PHE A 232 5.71 10.67 17.38
C PHE A 232 4.89 11.52 16.42
N SER A 233 5.57 12.38 15.67
CA SER A 233 5.06 12.93 14.44
C SER A 233 4.95 11.82 13.37
N PRO A 234 4.17 12.01 12.29
CA PRO A 234 4.10 11.01 11.20
C PRO A 234 5.45 10.66 10.58
N THR A 235 6.38 11.62 10.53
CA THR A 235 7.74 11.42 10.00
C THR A 235 8.59 10.58 10.94
N GLU A 236 8.51 10.84 12.23
CA GLU A 236 9.22 10.06 13.25
C GLU A 236 8.66 8.64 13.32
N ALA A 237 7.34 8.49 13.25
CA ALA A 237 6.70 7.17 13.17
C ALA A 237 7.17 6.37 11.94
N ALA A 238 7.37 7.04 10.80
CA ALA A 238 7.92 6.41 9.61
C ALA A 238 9.38 5.95 9.80
N ALA A 239 10.21 6.77 10.43
CA ALA A 239 11.60 6.41 10.76
C ALA A 239 11.66 5.23 11.74
N VAL A 240 10.86 5.25 12.80
CA VAL A 240 10.72 4.14 13.76
C VAL A 240 10.24 2.87 13.05
N SER A 241 9.34 2.99 12.06
CA SER A 241 8.84 1.89 11.25
C SER A 241 9.94 1.19 10.44
N VAL A 242 10.84 1.97 9.81
CA VAL A 242 12.00 1.41 9.09
C VAL A 242 12.92 0.68 10.05
N PHE A 243 13.23 1.30 11.18
CA PHE A 243 14.08 0.68 12.19
C PHE A 243 13.48 -0.62 12.74
N TYR A 244 12.19 -0.60 13.05
CA TYR A 244 11.46 -1.77 13.53
C TYR A 244 11.43 -2.90 12.49
N ALA A 245 11.08 -2.57 11.22
CA ALA A 245 11.08 -3.54 10.13
C ALA A 245 12.45 -4.21 9.95
N PHE A 246 13.51 -3.40 9.97
CA PHE A 246 14.88 -3.90 9.90
C PHE A 246 15.23 -4.80 11.10
N LEU A 247 14.90 -4.37 12.31
CA LEU A 247 15.17 -5.15 13.53
C LEU A 247 14.48 -6.51 13.48
N VAL A 248 13.21 -6.54 13.11
CA VAL A 248 12.42 -7.79 13.04
C VAL A 248 12.96 -8.72 11.95
N GLU A 249 13.19 -8.23 10.74
CA GLU A 249 13.55 -9.07 9.61
C GLU A 249 15.02 -9.52 9.65
N TYR A 250 15.93 -8.68 10.14
CA TYR A 250 17.34 -9.01 10.21
C TYR A 250 17.72 -9.81 11.45
N PHE A 251 17.28 -9.37 12.64
CA PHE A 251 17.72 -10.03 13.91
C PHE A 251 16.80 -11.17 14.33
N ILE A 252 15.49 -11.00 14.20
CA ILE A 252 14.52 -11.97 14.74
C ILE A 252 14.19 -13.04 13.71
N TYR A 253 13.76 -12.63 12.51
CA TYR A 253 13.38 -13.58 11.47
C TYR A 253 14.56 -14.06 10.63
N ARG A 254 15.64 -13.29 10.60
CA ARG A 254 16.87 -13.59 9.84
C ARG A 254 16.59 -13.90 8.37
N SER A 255 15.61 -13.22 7.81
CA SER A 255 15.12 -13.42 6.44
C SER A 255 15.86 -12.56 5.43
N ILE A 256 16.42 -11.41 5.87
CA ILE A 256 17.14 -10.45 5.03
C ILE A 256 18.61 -10.41 5.45
N LYS A 257 19.50 -10.34 4.47
CA LYS A 257 20.93 -10.13 4.68
C LYS A 257 21.27 -8.64 4.59
N LEU A 258 22.33 -8.21 5.24
CA LEU A 258 22.81 -6.83 5.17
C LEU A 258 23.13 -6.40 3.72
N SER A 259 23.55 -7.35 2.87
CA SER A 259 23.79 -7.15 1.43
C SER A 259 22.54 -6.86 0.61
N ASP A 260 21.35 -7.15 1.15
CA ASP A 260 20.09 -6.95 0.42
C ASP A 260 19.53 -5.55 0.67
N ILE A 261 19.91 -4.90 1.76
CA ILE A 261 19.44 -3.56 2.15
C ILE A 261 19.69 -2.51 1.06
N PRO A 262 20.88 -2.41 0.44
CA PRO A 262 21.09 -1.45 -0.63
C PRO A 262 20.19 -1.71 -1.85
N LYS A 263 19.90 -2.99 -2.16
CA LYS A 263 19.00 -3.36 -3.26
C LYS A 263 17.55 -2.97 -2.96
N ILE A 264 17.11 -3.18 -1.70
CA ILE A 264 15.79 -2.80 -1.24
C ILE A 264 15.67 -1.27 -1.28
N ALA A 265 16.65 -0.54 -0.76
CA ALA A 265 16.66 0.92 -0.78
C ALA A 265 16.66 1.50 -2.21
N LEU A 266 17.42 0.89 -3.14
CA LEU A 266 17.39 1.27 -4.55
C LEU A 266 16.01 1.02 -5.17
N ARG A 267 15.37 -0.11 -4.86
CA ARG A 267 14.01 -0.40 -5.31
C ARG A 267 13.01 0.63 -4.77
N THR A 268 13.07 0.95 -3.49
CA THR A 268 12.26 2.00 -2.87
C THR A 268 12.47 3.35 -3.56
N GLY A 269 13.72 3.72 -3.84
CA GLY A 269 14.07 4.95 -4.57
C GLY A 269 13.43 4.99 -5.96
N THR A 270 13.47 3.89 -6.70
CA THR A 270 12.85 3.83 -8.05
C THR A 270 11.32 3.91 -8.00
N VAL A 271 10.70 3.41 -6.96
CA VAL A 271 9.23 3.55 -6.76
C VAL A 271 8.87 4.98 -6.37
N THR A 272 9.75 5.65 -5.62
CA THR A 272 9.54 7.05 -5.19
C THR A 272 9.85 8.05 -6.32
N GLU A 273 10.76 7.70 -7.23
CA GLU A 273 11.21 8.58 -8.34
C GLU A 273 10.32 8.60 -9.57
N LEU A 274 9.16 7.93 -9.59
CA LEU A 274 8.22 7.99 -10.72
C LEU A 274 8.26 6.85 -11.77
N PRO A 275 7.13 6.74 -12.52
CA PRO A 275 6.80 5.61 -13.39
C PRO A 275 7.65 5.51 -14.68
N ARG A 276 8.91 5.91 -14.65
CA ARG A 276 9.81 5.78 -15.81
C ARG A 276 10.21 4.33 -16.14
N SER A 277 10.08 3.42 -15.18
CA SER A 277 10.56 2.03 -15.36
C SER A 277 9.49 1.04 -15.78
N GLU A 278 8.22 1.30 -15.50
CA GLU A 278 7.13 0.36 -15.86
C GLU A 278 6.88 0.35 -17.37
N GLU A 279 6.95 1.48 -18.06
CA GLU A 279 6.80 1.54 -19.53
C GLU A 279 7.89 0.76 -20.28
N ARG A 280 9.11 0.67 -19.72
CA ARG A 280 10.20 -0.11 -20.34
C ARG A 280 10.08 -1.62 -20.14
N ARG A 281 9.39 -2.08 -19.09
CA ARG A 281 9.18 -3.52 -18.85
C ARG A 281 8.02 -4.06 -19.67
N VAL A 282 6.91 -3.36 -19.75
CA VAL A 282 5.75 -3.77 -20.57
C VAL A 282 6.10 -3.85 -22.05
N GLY A 283 6.97 -2.96 -22.55
CA GLY A 283 7.44 -3.01 -23.95
C GLY A 283 8.41 -4.13 -24.29
N LYS A 284 8.99 -4.84 -23.29
CA LYS A 284 9.91 -5.97 -23.53
C LYS A 284 9.25 -7.35 -23.42
N GLU A 285 8.10 -7.44 -22.78
CA GLU A 285 7.35 -8.70 -22.66
C GLU A 285 6.37 -8.94 -23.81
N CYS A 286 6.19 -7.94 -24.71
CA CYS A 286 5.37 -8.05 -25.91
C CYS A 286 6.18 -8.23 -27.21
N ARG A 287 7.42 -8.71 -27.13
CA ARG A 287 8.21 -9.13 -28.32
C ARG A 287 8.68 -10.55 -28.19
#